data_2eb8513740bc4cc84f0c9d052eced59b
#
_entry.id   2eb8513740bc4cc84f0c9d052eced59b
#
_cell.length_a   1.000
_cell.length_b   1.000
_cell.length_c   1.000
_cell.angle_alpha   90.00
_cell.angle_beta   90.00
_cell.angle_gamma   90.00
#
_symmetry.space_group_name_H-M   'P 1'
#
loop_
_entity.id
_entity.type
_entity.pdbx_description
1 polymer ?
#
loop_
_entity_poly.entity_id
_entity_poly.type
_entity_poly.pdbx_seq_one_letter_code
_entity_poly.pdbx_strand_id
1 'polypeptide(L)'
;SRGLGDVYKRQHHNELTFSMVYAYSERFMLSLSHDEVVHQKGSLLEKMPGTEDKKFANLRAAYGFFMTHPGKKLLFMGQEYGQVHEWAENKALDWEDLEKPAHRQMQNYTKALIQLYKTHPALWKLDYDSDGFEWINCVEWEKSMVTFLRKSKKQEDTLVVICNFSDVAYEEELVGVPYAGKYKEILNSDAKEYGGTGVVNPRVKIAKKEETDDRPYTIKVKVAPLSVAIYSFTKTAAKTSTNRTAKTAKKTAGKAERKMLSATEKKEGLRKVIQQKLETAEKKAAEEKEKRTAKEAEAAKKPKEKKTVTAKKETKTE
;
A
#
# COMPACT_ATOMS: atom_id res chain seq x y z
N SER A 1 6.46 17.31 21.68
CA SER A 1 6.69 17.08 20.25
C SER A 1 6.41 15.63 19.76
N ARG A 2 6.27 14.64 20.66
CA ARG A 2 5.89 13.25 20.26
C ARG A 2 4.44 13.16 19.74
N GLY A 3 3.51 13.93 20.27
CA GLY A 3 2.08 13.85 19.91
C GLY A 3 1.74 14.33 18.51
N LEU A 4 2.48 15.30 17.93
CA LEU A 4 2.21 15.78 16.56
C LEU A 4 2.64 14.77 15.48
N GLY A 5 3.73 14.04 15.71
CA GLY A 5 4.18 12.98 14.80
C GLY A 5 3.18 11.81 14.72
N ASP A 6 2.57 11.44 15.83
CA ASP A 6 1.60 10.33 15.88
C ASP A 6 0.28 10.71 15.21
N VAL A 7 -0.19 11.95 15.39
CA VAL A 7 -1.38 12.47 14.70
C VAL A 7 -1.15 12.51 13.19
N TYR A 8 0.03 12.97 12.75
CA TYR A 8 0.39 13.03 11.33
C TYR A 8 0.43 11.63 10.70
N LYS A 9 1.12 10.67 11.32
CA LYS A 9 1.16 9.27 10.86
C LYS A 9 -0.23 8.66 10.73
N ARG A 10 -1.08 8.88 11.71
CA ARG A 10 -2.46 8.37 11.70
C ARG A 10 -3.31 8.98 10.59
N GLN A 11 -3.18 10.27 10.32
CA GLN A 11 -3.91 10.95 9.26
C GLN A 11 -3.54 10.42 7.87
N HIS A 12 -2.23 10.22 7.61
CA HIS A 12 -1.76 9.75 6.30
C HIS A 12 -1.89 8.24 6.11
N HIS A 13 -1.95 7.44 7.18
CA HIS A 13 -2.16 6.00 7.05
C HIS A 13 -3.49 5.67 6.35
N ASN A 14 -4.53 6.45 6.58
CA ASN A 14 -5.81 6.27 5.93
C ASN A 14 -5.77 6.52 4.42
N GLU A 15 -4.83 7.30 3.91
CA GLU A 15 -4.63 7.54 2.49
C GLU A 15 -4.22 6.27 1.74
N LEU A 16 -3.45 5.38 2.40
CA LEU A 16 -3.07 4.08 1.85
C LEU A 16 -4.28 3.16 1.59
N THR A 17 -5.31 3.29 2.42
CA THR A 17 -6.50 2.41 2.38
C THR A 17 -7.67 3.04 1.66
N PHE A 18 -7.69 4.36 1.51
CA PHE A 18 -8.81 5.13 0.96
C PHE A 18 -9.17 4.72 -0.47
N SER A 19 -8.18 4.43 -1.31
CA SER A 19 -8.40 4.01 -2.69
C SER A 19 -9.27 2.75 -2.80
N MET A 20 -9.23 1.87 -1.80
CA MET A 20 -10.02 0.64 -1.79
C MET A 20 -11.52 0.87 -1.55
N VAL A 21 -11.92 2.05 -1.08
CA VAL A 21 -13.34 2.41 -0.89
C VAL A 21 -14.07 2.47 -2.23
N TYR A 22 -13.39 2.91 -3.29
CA TYR A 22 -13.96 3.09 -4.62
C TYR A 22 -13.30 2.24 -5.71
N ALA A 23 -12.27 1.46 -5.38
CA ALA A 23 -11.44 0.72 -6.35
C ALA A 23 -12.24 -0.16 -7.34
N TYR A 24 -13.45 -0.58 -6.96
CA TYR A 24 -14.31 -1.46 -7.75
C TYR A 24 -15.57 -0.77 -8.30
N SER A 25 -15.71 0.54 -8.11
CA SER A 25 -16.84 1.30 -8.68
C SER A 25 -16.72 1.44 -10.20
N GLU A 26 -15.47 1.49 -10.69
CA GLU A 26 -15.13 1.60 -12.11
C GLU A 26 -13.87 0.77 -12.45
N ARG A 27 -13.51 0.73 -13.72
CA ARG A 27 -12.29 0.05 -14.19
C ARG A 27 -11.10 1.02 -14.20
N PHE A 28 -10.59 1.33 -13.03
CA PHE A 28 -9.48 2.26 -12.88
C PHE A 28 -8.17 1.74 -13.45
N MET A 29 -7.37 2.68 -13.98
CA MET A 29 -5.96 2.51 -14.23
C MET A 29 -5.19 3.33 -13.21
N LEU A 30 -4.25 2.72 -12.51
CA LEU A 30 -3.30 3.41 -11.63
C LEU A 30 -2.23 4.04 -12.52
N SER A 31 -2.26 5.35 -12.63
CA SER A 31 -1.41 6.09 -13.54
C SER A 31 -0.42 6.95 -12.76
N LEU A 32 0.88 6.64 -12.90
CA LEU A 32 1.97 7.54 -12.58
C LEU A 32 2.44 8.14 -13.91
N SER A 33 1.66 9.13 -14.42
CA SER A 33 1.88 9.76 -15.72
C SER A 33 2.92 10.90 -15.67
N HIS A 34 3.07 11.59 -16.78
CA HIS A 34 3.89 12.81 -16.84
C HIS A 34 3.41 13.90 -15.87
N ASP A 35 2.10 13.96 -15.57
CA ASP A 35 1.53 14.95 -14.66
C ASP A 35 2.16 14.92 -13.26
N GLU A 36 2.72 13.78 -12.87
CA GLU A 36 3.39 13.63 -11.59
C GLU A 36 4.83 14.16 -11.57
N VAL A 37 5.43 14.39 -12.74
CA VAL A 37 6.87 14.67 -12.89
C VAL A 37 7.19 15.85 -13.80
N VAL A 38 6.27 16.81 -13.91
CA VAL A 38 6.39 18.05 -14.71
C VAL A 38 6.01 19.28 -13.90
N HIS A 39 6.29 20.47 -14.43
CA HIS A 39 5.87 21.75 -13.89
C HIS A 39 6.35 22.01 -12.45
N GLN A 40 7.64 21.77 -12.20
CA GLN A 40 8.31 21.97 -10.89
C GLN A 40 7.80 21.03 -9.78
N LYS A 41 7.20 19.90 -10.16
CA LYS A 41 6.81 18.86 -9.19
C LYS A 41 7.98 17.96 -8.79
N GLY A 42 9.10 18.00 -9.53
CA GLY A 42 10.24 17.12 -9.36
C GLY A 42 9.99 15.69 -9.84
N SER A 43 11.00 14.85 -9.82
CA SER A 43 10.86 13.43 -10.13
C SER A 43 10.20 12.65 -8.98
N LEU A 44 9.77 11.41 -9.23
CA LEU A 44 9.25 10.56 -8.15
C LEU A 44 10.31 10.28 -7.09
N LEU A 45 11.59 10.13 -7.49
CA LEU A 45 12.68 9.92 -6.55
C LEU A 45 12.90 11.16 -5.65
N GLU A 46 12.85 12.37 -6.23
CA GLU A 46 13.01 13.62 -5.49
C GLU A 46 11.90 13.85 -4.45
N LYS A 47 10.69 13.36 -4.71
CA LYS A 47 9.57 13.44 -3.77
C LYS A 47 9.74 12.53 -2.55
N MET A 48 10.61 11.52 -2.64
CA MET A 48 10.83 10.60 -1.52
C MET A 48 11.64 11.28 -0.41
N PRO A 49 11.23 11.12 0.87
CA PRO A 49 11.91 11.74 2.00
C PRO A 49 13.22 11.01 2.36
N GLY A 50 14.13 11.74 2.99
CA GLY A 50 15.34 11.20 3.59
C GLY A 50 16.60 11.35 2.74
N THR A 51 17.64 10.61 3.12
CA THR A 51 18.90 10.49 2.39
C THR A 51 18.70 9.73 1.08
N GLU A 52 19.67 9.76 0.17
CA GLU A 52 19.58 9.09 -1.13
C GLU A 52 19.19 7.62 -1.00
N ASP A 53 19.85 6.86 -0.12
CA ASP A 53 19.51 5.45 0.13
C ASP A 53 18.05 5.28 0.61
N LYS A 54 17.57 6.18 1.49
CA LYS A 54 16.19 6.16 1.95
C LYS A 54 15.21 6.57 0.87
N LYS A 55 15.56 7.51 -0.02
CA LYS A 55 14.75 7.87 -1.19
C LYS A 55 14.54 6.66 -2.10
N PHE A 56 15.60 5.92 -2.43
CA PHE A 56 15.49 4.70 -3.22
C PHE A 56 14.68 3.59 -2.50
N ALA A 57 14.88 3.42 -1.18
CA ALA A 57 14.10 2.47 -0.40
C ALA A 57 12.60 2.80 -0.41
N ASN A 58 12.24 4.08 -0.18
CA ASN A 58 10.85 4.57 -0.28
C ASN A 58 10.27 4.36 -1.68
N LEU A 59 11.04 4.68 -2.74
CA LEU A 59 10.58 4.50 -4.11
C LEU A 59 10.33 3.02 -4.44
N ARG A 60 11.22 2.11 -3.99
CA ARG A 60 10.99 0.66 -4.11
C ARG A 60 9.74 0.21 -3.36
N ALA A 61 9.54 0.69 -2.13
CA ALA A 61 8.35 0.37 -1.35
C ALA A 61 7.07 0.89 -2.04
N ALA A 62 7.10 2.13 -2.54
CA ALA A 62 5.99 2.72 -3.30
C ALA A 62 5.66 1.90 -4.57
N TYR A 63 6.67 1.48 -5.33
CA TYR A 63 6.44 0.65 -6.53
C TYR A 63 5.97 -0.76 -6.19
N GLY A 64 6.46 -1.36 -5.11
CA GLY A 64 5.96 -2.65 -4.63
C GLY A 64 4.48 -2.60 -4.28
N PHE A 65 4.06 -1.58 -3.54
CA PHE A 65 2.65 -1.33 -3.22
C PHE A 65 1.82 -1.05 -4.48
N PHE A 66 2.28 -0.13 -5.32
CA PHE A 66 1.63 0.23 -6.59
C PHE A 66 1.40 -0.98 -7.50
N MET A 67 2.41 -1.82 -7.70
CA MET A 67 2.33 -2.98 -8.60
C MET A 67 1.46 -4.11 -8.03
N THR A 68 1.29 -4.18 -6.72
CA THR A 68 0.44 -5.18 -6.06
C THR A 68 -0.97 -4.69 -5.75
N HIS A 69 -1.23 -3.37 -5.78
CA HIS A 69 -2.57 -2.80 -5.63
C HIS A 69 -3.49 -3.21 -6.79
N PRO A 70 -4.83 -3.37 -6.61
CA PRO A 70 -5.76 -3.59 -7.72
C PRO A 70 -5.75 -2.48 -8.78
N GLY A 71 -6.07 -2.81 -10.03
CA GLY A 71 -6.11 -1.91 -11.18
C GLY A 71 -4.90 -2.04 -12.11
N LYS A 72 -5.05 -1.60 -13.37
CA LYS A 72 -3.96 -1.61 -14.35
C LYS A 72 -2.91 -0.56 -14.01
N LYS A 73 -1.68 -0.77 -14.47
CA LYS A 73 -0.50 0.02 -14.10
C LYS A 73 0.02 0.83 -15.28
N LEU A 74 0.40 2.07 -15.02
CA LEU A 74 1.16 2.89 -15.94
C LEU A 74 2.31 3.56 -15.19
N LEU A 75 3.53 3.30 -15.64
CA LEU A 75 4.74 4.06 -15.27
C LEU A 75 5.14 4.89 -16.47
N PHE A 76 5.49 6.16 -16.24
CA PHE A 76 5.99 7.03 -17.27
C PHE A 76 7.50 6.82 -17.47
N MET A 77 8.00 7.15 -18.66
CA MET A 77 9.41 6.96 -19.02
C MET A 77 10.38 7.64 -18.05
N GLY A 78 11.47 6.96 -17.71
CA GLY A 78 12.48 7.40 -16.74
C GLY A 78 12.15 6.99 -15.29
N GLN A 79 10.89 6.71 -14.98
CA GLN A 79 10.49 6.28 -13.62
C GLN A 79 11.01 4.88 -13.31
N GLU A 80 11.19 4.02 -14.32
CA GLU A 80 11.62 2.62 -14.16
C GLU A 80 13.02 2.48 -13.55
N TYR A 81 13.87 3.50 -13.67
CA TYR A 81 15.19 3.53 -13.04
C TYR A 81 15.35 4.65 -11.99
N GLY A 82 14.27 5.37 -11.70
CA GLY A 82 14.27 6.44 -10.71
C GLY A 82 15.06 7.67 -11.18
N GLN A 83 14.81 8.16 -12.41
CA GLN A 83 15.42 9.39 -12.92
C GLN A 83 15.40 10.50 -11.86
N VAL A 84 16.52 11.21 -11.69
CA VAL A 84 16.66 12.26 -10.67
C VAL A 84 15.93 13.53 -11.09
N HIS A 85 16.14 13.97 -12.34
CA HIS A 85 15.56 15.22 -12.79
C HIS A 85 14.09 15.05 -13.22
N GLU A 86 13.36 16.13 -13.09
CA GLU A 86 12.01 16.27 -13.62
C GLU A 86 12.02 16.01 -15.14
N TRP A 87 10.99 15.34 -15.63
CA TRP A 87 10.86 15.11 -17.06
C TRP A 87 10.63 16.44 -17.82
N ALA A 88 11.28 16.57 -18.95
CA ALA A 88 11.14 17.72 -19.83
C ALA A 88 11.02 17.26 -21.29
N GLU A 89 10.04 17.82 -22.02
CA GLU A 89 9.74 17.44 -23.41
C GLU A 89 10.88 17.75 -24.40
N ASN A 90 11.71 18.73 -24.05
CA ASN A 90 12.83 19.22 -24.88
C ASN A 90 14.17 18.59 -24.54
N LYS A 91 14.20 17.57 -23.69
CA LYS A 91 15.42 16.86 -23.27
C LYS A 91 15.27 15.36 -23.41
N ALA A 92 16.38 14.68 -23.68
CA ALA A 92 16.46 13.24 -23.55
C ALA A 92 16.32 12.83 -22.07
N LEU A 93 15.94 11.58 -21.81
CA LEU A 93 16.03 11.00 -20.48
C LEU A 93 17.48 10.93 -20.02
N ASP A 94 17.71 11.01 -18.71
CA ASP A 94 19.05 10.96 -18.10
C ASP A 94 19.57 9.51 -18.08
N TRP A 95 19.86 8.95 -19.26
CA TRP A 95 20.33 7.55 -19.41
C TRP A 95 21.65 7.28 -18.70
N GLU A 96 22.47 8.30 -18.49
CA GLU A 96 23.71 8.25 -17.71
C GLU A 96 23.50 7.89 -16.24
N ASP A 97 22.32 8.13 -15.69
CA ASP A 97 21.97 7.68 -14.33
C ASP A 97 22.10 6.17 -14.20
N LEU A 98 21.91 5.38 -15.27
CA LEU A 98 22.07 3.93 -15.25
C LEU A 98 23.52 3.45 -15.04
N GLU A 99 24.50 4.33 -15.15
CA GLU A 99 25.88 4.04 -14.78
C GLU A 99 26.05 3.93 -13.25
N LYS A 100 25.19 4.64 -12.51
CA LYS A 100 25.16 4.60 -11.05
C LYS A 100 24.50 3.32 -10.55
N PRO A 101 25.08 2.62 -9.56
CA PRO A 101 24.55 1.34 -9.06
C PRO A 101 23.10 1.43 -8.58
N ALA A 102 22.72 2.48 -7.86
CA ALA A 102 21.38 2.65 -7.27
C ALA A 102 20.28 2.68 -8.34
N HIS A 103 20.49 3.41 -9.44
CA HIS A 103 19.53 3.49 -10.55
C HIS A 103 19.43 2.16 -11.31
N ARG A 104 20.55 1.47 -11.53
CA ARG A 104 20.55 0.14 -12.14
C ARG A 104 19.83 -0.89 -11.28
N GLN A 105 20.03 -0.85 -9.97
CA GLN A 105 19.33 -1.70 -9.01
C GLN A 105 17.83 -1.40 -8.98
N MET A 106 17.44 -0.12 -9.06
CA MET A 106 16.05 0.29 -9.18
C MET A 106 15.41 -0.24 -10.47
N GLN A 107 16.10 -0.15 -11.59
CA GLN A 107 15.63 -0.71 -12.86
C GLN A 107 15.47 -2.23 -12.78
N ASN A 108 16.40 -2.94 -12.13
CA ASN A 108 16.30 -4.38 -11.92
C ASN A 108 15.08 -4.73 -11.05
N TYR A 109 14.80 -3.93 -10.03
CA TYR A 109 13.61 -4.10 -9.20
C TYR A 109 12.32 -3.90 -10.00
N THR A 110 12.26 -2.85 -10.82
CA THR A 110 11.12 -2.58 -11.69
C THR A 110 10.89 -3.71 -12.71
N LYS A 111 11.97 -4.25 -13.30
CA LYS A 111 11.90 -5.44 -14.16
C LYS A 111 11.33 -6.66 -13.41
N ALA A 112 11.79 -6.90 -12.18
CA ALA A 112 11.30 -7.98 -11.35
C ALA A 112 9.81 -7.83 -11.01
N LEU A 113 9.35 -6.61 -10.68
CA LEU A 113 7.95 -6.31 -10.43
C LEU A 113 7.07 -6.55 -11.67
N ILE A 114 7.51 -6.11 -12.85
CA ILE A 114 6.81 -6.34 -14.12
C ILE A 114 6.74 -7.84 -14.43
N GLN A 115 7.80 -8.57 -14.21
CA GLN A 115 7.82 -10.02 -14.39
C GLN A 115 6.88 -10.72 -13.39
N LEU A 116 6.90 -10.31 -12.13
CA LEU A 116 5.96 -10.79 -11.11
C LEU A 116 4.51 -10.56 -11.53
N TYR A 117 4.20 -9.33 -11.97
CA TYR A 117 2.85 -8.96 -12.44
C TYR A 117 2.39 -9.86 -13.60
N LYS A 118 3.24 -10.11 -14.59
CA LYS A 118 2.93 -10.96 -15.75
C LYS A 118 2.69 -12.42 -15.39
N THR A 119 3.45 -12.96 -14.43
CA THR A 119 3.49 -14.40 -14.11
C THR A 119 2.53 -14.83 -13.01
N HIS A 120 1.99 -13.89 -12.21
CA HIS A 120 1.10 -14.20 -11.10
C HIS A 120 -0.33 -13.73 -11.35
N PRO A 121 -1.25 -14.65 -11.69
CA PRO A 121 -2.66 -14.32 -12.00
C PRO A 121 -3.39 -13.56 -10.90
N ALA A 122 -2.98 -13.70 -9.64
CA ALA A 122 -3.52 -12.96 -8.51
C ALA A 122 -3.42 -11.44 -8.68
N LEU A 123 -2.45 -10.93 -9.44
CA LEU A 123 -2.19 -9.51 -9.62
C LEU A 123 -3.03 -8.85 -10.72
N TRP A 124 -3.66 -9.64 -11.61
CA TRP A 124 -4.37 -9.06 -12.77
C TRP A 124 -5.69 -9.74 -13.14
N LYS A 125 -5.93 -10.99 -12.69
CA LYS A 125 -7.09 -11.77 -13.16
C LYS A 125 -8.42 -11.28 -12.59
N LEU A 126 -8.42 -10.78 -11.36
CA LEU A 126 -9.55 -10.22 -10.64
C LEU A 126 -9.30 -8.76 -10.27
N ASP A 127 -8.64 -7.99 -11.14
CA ASP A 127 -8.27 -6.59 -10.87
C ASP A 127 -9.48 -5.67 -10.63
N TYR A 128 -10.62 -6.00 -11.23
CA TYR A 128 -11.85 -5.22 -11.17
C TYR A 128 -12.96 -5.93 -10.36
N ASP A 129 -12.56 -6.93 -9.57
CA ASP A 129 -13.47 -7.72 -8.76
C ASP A 129 -12.97 -7.69 -7.30
N SER A 130 -13.86 -7.38 -6.37
CA SER A 130 -13.54 -7.31 -4.94
C SER A 130 -13.00 -8.63 -4.38
N ASP A 131 -13.31 -9.77 -5.02
CA ASP A 131 -12.77 -11.07 -4.62
C ASP A 131 -11.25 -11.18 -4.87
N GLY A 132 -10.68 -10.32 -5.71
CA GLY A 132 -9.24 -10.28 -6.02
C GLY A 132 -8.36 -9.66 -4.95
N PHE A 133 -8.94 -9.00 -3.95
CA PHE A 133 -8.22 -8.29 -2.90
C PHE A 133 -8.85 -8.51 -1.53
N GLU A 134 -8.04 -8.57 -0.49
CA GLU A 134 -8.53 -8.63 0.88
C GLU A 134 -7.47 -8.08 1.83
N TRP A 135 -7.86 -7.13 2.69
CA TRP A 135 -6.99 -6.69 3.77
C TRP A 135 -6.78 -7.83 4.78
N ILE A 136 -5.53 -8.04 5.19
CA ILE A 136 -5.20 -8.82 6.37
C ILE A 136 -5.21 -7.87 7.58
N ASN A 137 -4.34 -6.86 7.53
CA ASN A 137 -4.26 -5.81 8.54
C ASN A 137 -3.95 -4.47 7.86
N CYS A 138 -4.79 -3.48 8.10
CA CYS A 138 -4.65 -2.12 7.56
C CYS A 138 -4.86 -1.05 8.64
N VAL A 139 -4.82 -1.41 9.92
CA VAL A 139 -5.08 -0.50 11.04
C VAL A 139 -3.85 -0.21 11.89
N GLU A 140 -2.70 -0.79 11.57
CA GLU A 140 -1.44 -0.59 12.29
C GLU A 140 -0.73 0.71 11.89
N TRP A 141 -1.41 1.84 12.12
CA TRP A 141 -0.88 3.17 11.80
C TRP A 141 0.41 3.50 12.58
N GLU A 142 0.59 2.97 13.79
CA GLU A 142 1.78 3.17 14.63
C GLU A 142 3.02 2.59 13.96
N LYS A 143 2.88 1.43 13.32
CA LYS A 143 3.94 0.80 12.53
C LYS A 143 4.04 1.35 11.11
N SER A 144 3.05 2.12 10.64
CA SER A 144 2.91 2.50 9.22
C SER A 144 3.00 1.27 8.30
N MET A 145 2.36 0.18 8.71
CA MET A 145 2.38 -1.11 8.01
C MET A 145 0.99 -1.48 7.51
N VAL A 146 0.92 -2.05 6.33
CA VAL A 146 -0.30 -2.65 5.78
C VAL A 146 0.01 -4.03 5.23
N THR A 147 -0.91 -4.96 5.44
CA THR A 147 -0.81 -6.33 4.92
C THR A 147 -2.10 -6.71 4.20
N PHE A 148 -2.00 -7.37 3.06
CA PHE A 148 -3.15 -7.75 2.27
C PHE A 148 -2.90 -8.99 1.41
N LEU A 149 -3.99 -9.56 0.92
CA LEU A 149 -4.00 -10.66 -0.02
C LEU A 149 -4.30 -10.15 -1.42
N ARG A 150 -3.61 -10.71 -2.40
CA ARG A 150 -4.04 -10.72 -3.79
C ARG A 150 -4.45 -12.14 -4.16
N LYS A 151 -5.57 -12.26 -4.81
CA LYS A 151 -6.22 -13.54 -5.08
C LYS A 151 -6.61 -13.68 -6.55
N SER A 152 -6.67 -14.91 -7.02
CA SER A 152 -7.35 -15.28 -8.25
C SER A 152 -8.49 -16.26 -7.94
N LYS A 153 -9.11 -16.84 -8.96
CA LYS A 153 -10.11 -17.91 -8.78
C LYS A 153 -9.50 -19.19 -8.18
N LYS A 154 -8.18 -19.34 -8.23
CA LYS A 154 -7.48 -20.50 -7.69
C LYS A 154 -6.79 -20.13 -6.38
N GLN A 155 -6.98 -20.97 -5.36
CA GLN A 155 -6.36 -20.78 -4.06
C GLN A 155 -4.81 -20.72 -4.14
N GLU A 156 -4.22 -21.51 -5.03
CA GLU A 156 -2.78 -21.62 -5.20
C GLU A 156 -2.14 -20.34 -5.74
N ASP A 157 -2.91 -19.49 -6.41
CA ASP A 157 -2.45 -18.20 -6.92
C ASP A 157 -2.37 -17.12 -5.83
N THR A 158 -2.81 -17.41 -4.58
CA THR A 158 -2.86 -16.41 -3.51
C THR A 158 -1.47 -15.88 -3.17
N LEU A 159 -1.36 -14.55 -3.15
CA LEU A 159 -0.19 -13.83 -2.67
C LEU A 159 -0.51 -13.11 -1.36
N VAL A 160 0.45 -13.10 -0.45
CA VAL A 160 0.47 -12.25 0.75
C VAL A 160 1.45 -11.11 0.50
N VAL A 161 1.00 -9.88 0.66
CA VAL A 161 1.81 -8.67 0.49
C VAL A 161 1.92 -7.97 1.83
N ILE A 162 3.15 -7.65 2.22
CA ILE A 162 3.49 -6.96 3.47
C ILE A 162 4.23 -5.69 3.08
N CYS A 163 3.67 -4.52 3.42
CA CYS A 163 4.26 -3.22 3.13
C CYS A 163 4.58 -2.51 4.45
N ASN A 164 5.84 -2.15 4.64
CA ASN A 164 6.32 -1.35 5.76
C ASN A 164 6.82 0.00 5.23
N PHE A 165 6.12 1.06 5.58
CA PHE A 165 6.46 2.45 5.21
C PHE A 165 7.17 3.21 6.34
N SER A 166 7.55 2.51 7.42
CA SER A 166 8.40 3.06 8.48
C SER A 166 9.86 2.72 8.27
N ASP A 167 10.75 3.45 8.91
CA ASP A 167 12.19 3.18 8.93
C ASP A 167 12.62 2.20 10.05
N VAL A 168 11.64 1.45 10.60
CA VAL A 168 11.84 0.45 11.65
C VAL A 168 11.82 -0.95 11.05
N ALA A 169 12.82 -1.78 11.40
CA ALA A 169 12.84 -3.20 11.09
C ALA A 169 12.08 -4.01 12.15
N TYR A 170 11.39 -5.06 11.73
CA TYR A 170 10.73 -6.01 12.62
C TYR A 170 11.32 -7.41 12.40
N GLU A 171 11.99 -7.95 13.43
CA GLU A 171 12.66 -9.26 13.35
C GLU A 171 11.67 -10.44 13.39
N GLU A 172 10.53 -10.27 14.04
CA GLU A 172 9.56 -11.32 14.31
C GLU A 172 8.12 -10.79 14.18
N GLU A 173 7.74 -10.34 12.98
CA GLU A 173 6.38 -9.92 12.72
C GLU A 173 5.47 -11.14 12.52
N LEU A 174 4.31 -11.15 13.19
CA LEU A 174 3.29 -12.16 13.04
C LEU A 174 2.23 -11.67 12.05
N VAL A 175 2.01 -12.42 11.00
CA VAL A 175 1.05 -12.08 9.94
C VAL A 175 0.02 -13.18 9.81
N GLY A 176 -1.25 -12.80 9.94
CA GLY A 176 -2.38 -13.70 9.75
C GLY A 176 -2.52 -14.15 8.30
N VAL A 177 -2.72 -15.45 8.08
CA VAL A 177 -2.89 -16.00 6.72
C VAL A 177 -4.10 -16.94 6.65
N PRO A 178 -4.80 -17.00 5.48
CA PRO A 178 -6.06 -17.72 5.39
C PRO A 178 -5.93 -19.24 5.32
N TYR A 179 -4.76 -19.77 4.93
CA TYR A 179 -4.63 -21.17 4.59
C TYR A 179 -3.47 -21.84 5.33
N ALA A 180 -3.68 -23.09 5.75
CA ALA A 180 -2.61 -23.98 6.16
C ALA A 180 -1.72 -24.33 4.96
N GLY A 181 -0.41 -24.15 5.08
CA GLY A 181 0.50 -24.47 4.00
C GLY A 181 1.84 -23.76 4.11
N LYS A 182 2.50 -23.65 2.98
CA LYS A 182 3.83 -23.06 2.84
C LYS A 182 3.72 -21.69 2.18
N TYR A 183 4.43 -20.72 2.75
CA TYR A 183 4.54 -19.36 2.22
C TYR A 183 6.01 -19.07 1.90
N LYS A 184 6.30 -18.82 0.63
CA LYS A 184 7.66 -18.55 0.14
C LYS A 184 7.74 -17.08 -0.28
N GLU A 185 8.71 -16.35 0.26
CA GLU A 185 9.05 -15.02 -0.24
C GLU A 185 9.53 -15.14 -1.69
N ILE A 186 8.88 -14.45 -2.60
CA ILE A 186 9.17 -14.49 -4.04
C ILE A 186 9.71 -13.17 -4.57
N LEU A 187 9.51 -12.08 -3.83
CA LEU A 187 10.09 -10.77 -4.07
C LEU A 187 10.14 -10.00 -2.77
N ASN A 188 11.27 -9.32 -2.54
CA ASN A 188 11.45 -8.41 -1.43
C ASN A 188 12.23 -7.19 -1.91
N SER A 189 11.66 -5.99 -1.73
CA SER A 189 12.27 -4.74 -2.19
C SER A 189 13.58 -4.40 -1.48
N ASP A 190 13.84 -5.03 -0.30
CA ASP A 190 15.07 -4.84 0.47
C ASP A 190 16.15 -5.90 0.14
N ALA A 191 15.95 -6.71 -0.89
CA ALA A 191 16.99 -7.61 -1.36
C ALA A 191 18.22 -6.82 -1.88
N LYS A 192 19.43 -7.34 -1.61
CA LYS A 192 20.69 -6.66 -1.98
C LYS A 192 20.81 -6.41 -3.48
N GLU A 193 20.25 -7.29 -4.30
CA GLU A 193 20.23 -7.15 -5.77
C GLU A 193 19.45 -5.91 -6.25
N TYR A 194 18.55 -5.38 -5.41
CA TYR A 194 17.78 -4.16 -5.66
C TYR A 194 18.30 -2.95 -4.89
N GLY A 195 19.47 -3.07 -4.23
CA GLY A 195 20.04 -1.98 -3.43
C GLY A 195 19.48 -1.87 -2.02
N GLY A 196 18.85 -2.93 -1.52
CA GLY A 196 18.39 -3.01 -0.15
C GLY A 196 19.46 -3.46 0.84
N THR A 197 19.11 -3.49 2.12
CA THR A 197 20.00 -3.90 3.22
C THR A 197 20.16 -5.43 3.31
N GLY A 198 19.23 -6.17 2.71
CA GLY A 198 19.24 -7.63 2.67
C GLY A 198 18.46 -8.29 3.81
N VAL A 199 17.53 -7.60 4.43
CA VAL A 199 16.59 -8.20 5.41
C VAL A 199 15.51 -8.96 4.63
N VAL A 200 15.77 -10.22 4.36
CA VAL A 200 14.94 -11.12 3.54
C VAL A 200 14.58 -12.40 4.28
N ASN A 201 13.60 -13.15 3.80
CA ASN A 201 13.16 -14.43 4.37
C ASN A 201 13.42 -15.60 3.39
N PRO A 202 14.66 -16.06 3.25
CA PRO A 202 15.03 -17.07 2.24
C PRO A 202 14.41 -18.45 2.52
N ARG A 203 14.04 -18.71 3.79
CA ARG A 203 13.41 -19.98 4.18
C ARG A 203 11.90 -19.90 4.03
N VAL A 204 11.30 -20.94 3.47
CA VAL A 204 9.85 -21.11 3.40
C VAL A 204 9.25 -21.05 4.80
N LYS A 205 8.20 -20.25 4.97
CA LYS A 205 7.42 -20.16 6.21
C LYS A 205 6.30 -21.19 6.18
N ILE A 206 6.16 -21.93 7.24
CA ILE A 206 5.06 -22.89 7.42
C ILE A 206 4.03 -22.22 8.31
N ALA A 207 2.80 -22.14 7.82
CA ALA A 207 1.70 -21.54 8.58
C ALA A 207 1.38 -22.40 9.83
N LYS A 208 1.40 -21.76 10.98
CA LYS A 208 0.99 -22.36 12.26
C LYS A 208 -0.51 -22.17 12.47
N LYS A 209 -1.16 -23.11 13.13
CA LYS A 209 -2.57 -22.98 13.53
C LYS A 209 -2.67 -22.08 14.77
N GLU A 210 -2.61 -20.82 14.54
CA GLU A 210 -2.66 -19.76 15.55
C GLU A 210 -3.43 -18.59 14.92
N GLU A 211 -4.39 -18.04 15.62
CA GLU A 211 -5.23 -16.97 15.13
C GLU A 211 -4.50 -15.62 15.27
N THR A 212 -4.33 -14.91 14.16
CA THR A 212 -3.74 -13.57 14.09
C THR A 212 -4.46 -12.78 12.99
N ASP A 213 -4.72 -11.50 13.20
CA ASP A 213 -5.39 -10.63 12.23
C ASP A 213 -6.74 -11.20 11.71
N ASP A 214 -7.53 -11.81 12.60
CA ASP A 214 -8.78 -12.52 12.27
C ASP A 214 -8.59 -13.65 11.24
N ARG A 215 -7.37 -14.21 11.12
CA ARG A 215 -7.04 -15.34 10.25
C ARG A 215 -6.71 -16.59 11.07
N PRO A 216 -7.08 -17.78 10.58
CA PRO A 216 -6.93 -19.03 11.35
C PRO A 216 -5.49 -19.56 11.43
N TYR A 217 -4.58 -18.97 10.67
CA TYR A 217 -3.17 -19.37 10.63
C TYR A 217 -2.27 -18.16 10.66
N THR A 218 -1.04 -18.36 11.12
CA THR A 218 -0.02 -17.32 11.27
C THR A 218 1.30 -17.74 10.65
N ILE A 219 1.96 -16.82 9.98
CA ILE A 219 3.38 -16.93 9.61
C ILE A 219 4.19 -15.89 10.37
N LYS A 220 5.43 -16.27 10.75
CA LYS A 220 6.39 -15.36 11.39
C LYS A 220 7.45 -14.96 10.35
N VAL A 221 7.60 -13.66 10.16
CA VAL A 221 8.48 -13.10 9.12
C VAL A 221 9.36 -11.99 9.69
N LYS A 222 10.49 -11.73 9.01
CA LYS A 222 11.25 -10.49 9.19
C LYS A 222 10.73 -9.46 8.18
N VAL A 223 10.59 -8.23 8.62
CA VAL A 223 10.14 -7.11 7.79
C VAL A 223 11.20 -6.03 7.82
N ALA A 224 11.75 -5.70 6.65
CA ALA A 224 12.73 -4.63 6.50
C ALA A 224 12.08 -3.25 6.64
N PRO A 225 12.86 -2.20 6.99
CA PRO A 225 12.38 -0.82 6.91
C PRO A 225 12.12 -0.43 5.46
N LEU A 226 11.15 0.46 5.23
CA LEU A 226 10.82 1.04 3.93
C LEU A 226 10.77 -0.02 2.81
N SER A 227 9.98 -1.08 3.03
CA SER A 227 10.02 -2.27 2.16
C SER A 227 8.67 -2.87 1.86
N VAL A 228 8.64 -3.66 0.79
CA VAL A 228 7.52 -4.55 0.44
C VAL A 228 8.06 -5.96 0.21
N ALA A 229 7.47 -6.92 0.93
CA ALA A 229 7.74 -8.34 0.76
C ALA A 229 6.50 -9.08 0.26
N ILE A 230 6.67 -9.95 -0.73
CA ILE A 230 5.59 -10.67 -1.39
C ILE A 230 5.82 -12.16 -1.24
N TYR A 231 4.81 -12.88 -0.74
CA TYR A 231 4.87 -14.32 -0.51
C TYR A 231 3.85 -15.03 -1.38
N SER A 232 4.30 -16.12 -2.03
CA SER A 232 3.41 -17.07 -2.71
C SER A 232 2.99 -18.18 -1.78
N PHE A 233 1.73 -18.59 -1.90
CA PHE A 233 1.17 -19.71 -1.17
C PHE A 233 1.36 -21.04 -1.94
N THR A 234 1.67 -22.11 -1.21
CA THR A 234 1.66 -23.48 -1.73
C THR A 234 0.97 -24.38 -0.71
N LYS A 235 -0.06 -25.09 -1.17
CA LYS A 235 -0.77 -26.08 -0.37
C LYS A 235 0.18 -27.20 0.02
N THR A 236 0.21 -27.56 1.30
CA THR A 236 0.93 -28.76 1.73
C THR A 236 0.11 -29.98 1.29
N ALA A 237 0.72 -30.90 0.53
CA ALA A 237 0.10 -32.17 0.22
C ALA A 237 -0.29 -32.85 1.54
N ALA A 238 -1.54 -33.27 1.67
CA ALA A 238 -1.97 -34.08 2.80
C ALA A 238 -1.05 -35.32 2.84
N LYS A 239 -0.34 -35.53 3.95
CA LYS A 239 0.31 -36.83 4.17
C LYS A 239 -0.82 -37.85 4.16
N THR A 240 -0.86 -38.68 3.14
CA THR A 240 -1.73 -39.84 3.07
C THR A 240 -1.27 -40.77 4.19
N SER A 241 -1.83 -40.60 5.38
CA SER A 241 -1.73 -41.62 6.43
C SER A 241 -2.68 -42.75 6.02
N THR A 242 -2.17 -43.71 5.33
CA THR A 242 -2.78 -45.03 5.23
C THR A 242 -2.79 -45.64 6.62
N ASN A 243 -3.86 -45.38 7.37
CA ASN A 243 -4.35 -46.33 8.38
C ASN A 243 -5.76 -46.02 8.83
N ARG A 244 -6.66 -46.93 8.45
CA ARG A 244 -7.86 -47.44 9.17
C ARG A 244 -8.61 -46.44 10.08
N THR A 245 -9.78 -46.01 9.69
CA THR A 245 -11.06 -46.54 10.20
C THR A 245 -12.21 -45.71 9.61
N ALA A 246 -12.97 -46.35 8.73
CA ALA A 246 -14.28 -45.87 8.33
C ALA A 246 -15.26 -46.07 9.49
N LYS A 247 -15.58 -44.96 10.20
CA LYS A 247 -16.80 -44.80 11.01
C LYS A 247 -16.74 -43.49 11.78
N THR A 248 -17.09 -42.36 11.16
CA THR A 248 -17.61 -41.15 11.87
C THR A 248 -17.87 -39.98 10.87
N ALA A 249 -18.41 -40.27 9.69
CA ALA A 249 -18.64 -39.23 8.65
C ALA A 249 -20.05 -38.60 8.68
N LYS A 250 -20.84 -38.76 9.76
CA LYS A 250 -22.21 -38.21 9.79
C LYS A 250 -22.51 -37.14 10.86
N LYS A 251 -21.51 -36.68 11.62
CA LYS A 251 -21.73 -35.68 12.69
C LYS A 251 -21.10 -34.31 12.47
N THR A 252 -20.31 -34.10 11.41
CA THR A 252 -19.56 -32.86 11.16
C THR A 252 -20.20 -31.90 10.13
N ALA A 253 -21.13 -32.36 9.30
CA ALA A 253 -21.79 -31.51 8.29
C ALA A 253 -22.69 -30.43 8.93
N GLY A 254 -23.45 -30.76 9.96
CA GLY A 254 -24.38 -29.80 10.58
C GLY A 254 -23.69 -28.67 11.41
N LYS A 255 -22.41 -28.89 11.80
CA LYS A 255 -21.66 -27.89 12.57
C LYS A 255 -20.94 -26.88 11.68
N ALA A 256 -20.60 -27.25 10.43
CA ALA A 256 -19.99 -26.38 9.43
C ALA A 256 -21.02 -25.39 8.85
N GLU A 257 -22.25 -25.85 8.60
CA GLU A 257 -23.34 -24.99 8.11
C GLU A 257 -23.76 -23.91 9.12
N ARG A 258 -23.86 -24.25 10.41
CA ARG A 258 -24.11 -23.25 11.46
C ARG A 258 -22.99 -22.22 11.62
N LYS A 259 -21.73 -22.59 11.34
CA LYS A 259 -20.59 -21.67 11.42
C LYS A 259 -20.52 -20.73 10.21
N MET A 260 -20.97 -21.18 9.03
CA MET A 260 -21.08 -20.33 7.84
C MET A 260 -22.20 -19.30 7.94
N LEU A 261 -23.37 -19.65 8.51
CA LEU A 261 -24.47 -18.72 8.76
C LEU A 261 -24.06 -17.61 9.75
N SER A 262 -23.34 -17.97 10.83
CA SER A 262 -22.85 -16.97 11.80
C SER A 262 -21.76 -16.05 11.22
N ALA A 263 -20.98 -16.50 10.26
CA ALA A 263 -19.98 -15.66 9.56
C ALA A 263 -20.63 -14.67 8.59
N THR A 264 -21.73 -15.06 7.96
CA THR A 264 -22.51 -14.19 7.05
C THR A 264 -23.23 -13.10 7.85
N GLU A 265 -23.83 -13.42 8.98
CA GLU A 265 -24.45 -12.44 9.89
C GLU A 265 -23.44 -11.45 10.48
N LYS A 266 -22.23 -11.89 10.82
CA LYS A 266 -21.16 -11.00 11.27
C LYS A 266 -20.66 -10.08 10.15
N LYS A 267 -20.57 -10.57 8.90
CA LYS A 267 -20.22 -9.72 7.73
C LYS A 267 -21.27 -8.66 7.45
N GLU A 268 -22.55 -9.00 7.61
CA GLU A 268 -23.66 -8.08 7.41
C GLU A 268 -23.73 -7.04 8.53
N GLY A 269 -23.48 -7.43 9.77
CA GLY A 269 -23.32 -6.52 10.90
C GLY A 269 -22.16 -5.53 10.72
N LEU A 270 -21.01 -6.02 10.25
CA LEU A 270 -19.83 -5.17 9.98
C LEU A 270 -20.09 -4.19 8.83
N ARG A 271 -20.79 -4.61 7.77
CA ARG A 271 -21.21 -3.72 6.67
C ARG A 271 -22.11 -2.59 7.17
N LYS A 272 -23.07 -2.88 8.02
CA LYS A 272 -23.96 -1.85 8.62
C LYS A 272 -23.21 -0.85 9.48
N VAL A 273 -22.23 -1.30 10.27
CA VAL A 273 -21.39 -0.43 11.11
C VAL A 273 -20.49 0.47 10.23
N ILE A 274 -19.92 -0.07 9.14
CA ILE A 274 -19.12 0.70 8.19
C ILE A 274 -19.99 1.75 7.49
N GLN A 275 -21.18 1.37 7.06
CA GLN A 275 -22.14 2.28 6.41
C GLN A 275 -22.53 3.45 7.31
N GLN A 276 -22.88 3.18 8.58
CA GLN A 276 -23.19 4.21 9.57
C GLN A 276 -22.01 5.15 9.85
N LYS A 277 -20.79 4.63 9.88
CA LYS A 277 -19.59 5.47 10.06
C LYS A 277 -19.31 6.35 8.84
N LEU A 278 -19.58 5.86 7.62
CA LEU A 278 -19.49 6.64 6.39
C LEU A 278 -20.50 7.79 6.37
N GLU A 279 -21.77 7.52 6.65
CA GLU A 279 -22.82 8.54 6.71
C GLU A 279 -22.53 9.61 7.78
N THR A 280 -21.93 9.20 8.91
CA THR A 280 -21.54 10.14 9.97
C THR A 280 -20.35 10.99 9.56
N ALA A 281 -19.41 10.45 8.80
CA ALA A 281 -18.25 11.17 8.29
C ALA A 281 -18.65 12.17 7.18
N GLU A 282 -19.57 11.78 6.30
CA GLU A 282 -20.10 12.64 5.24
C GLU A 282 -20.89 13.82 5.82
N LYS A 283 -21.72 13.59 6.86
CA LYS A 283 -22.40 14.67 7.58
C LYS A 283 -21.43 15.67 8.22
N LYS A 284 -20.37 15.16 8.88
CA LYS A 284 -19.36 16.05 9.48
C LYS A 284 -18.58 16.84 8.43
N ALA A 285 -18.25 16.23 7.29
CA ALA A 285 -17.57 16.91 6.19
C ALA A 285 -18.45 17.98 5.54
N ALA A 286 -19.76 17.74 5.41
CA ALA A 286 -20.73 18.71 4.92
C ALA A 286 -20.87 19.92 5.88
N GLU A 287 -20.99 19.68 7.18
CA GLU A 287 -21.04 20.74 8.21
C GLU A 287 -19.75 21.57 8.26
N GLU A 288 -18.60 20.95 8.06
CA GLU A 288 -17.31 21.64 8.06
C GLU A 288 -17.14 22.51 6.81
N LYS A 289 -17.62 22.01 5.66
CA LYS A 289 -17.64 22.76 4.40
C LYS A 289 -18.57 23.99 4.50
N GLU A 290 -19.72 23.83 5.12
CA GLU A 290 -20.68 24.92 5.33
C GLU A 290 -20.15 26.02 6.29
N LYS A 291 -19.47 25.61 7.36
CA LYS A 291 -18.76 26.53 8.29
C LYS A 291 -17.61 27.27 7.62
N ARG A 292 -16.92 26.62 6.66
CA ARG A 292 -15.82 27.22 5.92
C ARG A 292 -16.33 28.26 4.92
N THR A 293 -17.38 27.95 4.18
CA THR A 293 -18.02 28.90 3.25
C THR A 293 -18.64 30.08 3.98
N ALA A 294 -19.24 29.89 5.17
CA ALA A 294 -19.76 30.97 6.01
C ALA A 294 -18.65 31.91 6.51
N LYS A 295 -17.48 31.35 6.94
CA LYS A 295 -16.33 32.16 7.36
C LYS A 295 -15.71 32.94 6.20
N GLU A 296 -15.63 32.35 5.01
CA GLU A 296 -15.12 33.04 3.82
C GLU A 296 -16.06 34.19 3.37
N ALA A 297 -17.37 33.97 3.47
CA ALA A 297 -18.36 35.01 3.18
C ALA A 297 -18.34 36.17 4.20
N GLU A 298 -18.06 35.90 5.48
CA GLU A 298 -17.89 36.90 6.53
C GLU A 298 -16.57 37.68 6.39
N ALA A 299 -15.51 37.00 6.01
CA ALA A 299 -14.20 37.64 5.71
C ALA A 299 -14.27 38.57 4.50
N ALA A 300 -15.08 38.23 3.49
CA ALA A 300 -15.29 39.06 2.30
C ALA A 300 -16.11 40.35 2.57
N LYS A 301 -16.83 40.45 3.70
CA LYS A 301 -17.64 41.60 4.07
C LYS A 301 -16.90 42.65 4.91
N LYS A 302 -15.65 42.43 5.33
CA LYS A 302 -14.86 43.43 6.06
C LYS A 302 -14.28 44.47 5.09
N PRO A 303 -14.53 45.80 5.27
CA PRO A 303 -14.03 46.84 4.40
C PRO A 303 -12.50 46.93 4.48
N LYS A 304 -11.84 46.98 3.32
CA LYS A 304 -10.41 47.29 3.23
C LYS A 304 -10.17 48.72 3.67
N GLU A 305 -9.60 48.95 4.83
CA GLU A 305 -9.06 50.26 5.22
C GLU A 305 -7.96 50.68 4.21
N LYS A 306 -8.22 51.80 3.53
CA LYS A 306 -7.26 52.47 2.65
C LYS A 306 -6.13 53.00 3.50
N LYS A 307 -4.95 52.42 3.42
CA LYS A 307 -3.69 53.04 3.86
C LYS A 307 -3.33 54.13 2.89
N THR A 308 -3.57 55.39 3.31
CA THR A 308 -3.08 56.60 2.64
C THR A 308 -1.57 56.70 2.89
N VAL A 309 -0.77 56.52 1.84
CA VAL A 309 0.68 56.74 1.87
C VAL A 309 0.88 58.25 1.64
N THR A 310 1.28 58.96 2.65
CA THR A 310 1.74 60.36 2.57
C THR A 310 3.18 60.35 2.03
N ALA A 311 3.35 60.81 0.78
CA ALA A 311 4.67 61.08 0.20
C ALA A 311 5.25 62.38 0.77
N LYS A 312 6.31 62.28 1.53
CA LYS A 312 7.18 63.41 1.86
C LYS A 312 8.14 63.66 0.68
N LYS A 313 8.00 64.85 0.06
CA LYS A 313 9.00 65.44 -0.81
C LYS A 313 10.16 65.92 0.05
N GLU A 314 11.35 65.41 -0.17
CA GLU A 314 12.59 66.09 0.20
C GLU A 314 13.20 66.77 -1.01
N THR A 315 13.26 68.08 -0.93
CA THR A 315 14.00 68.99 -1.82
C THR A 315 15.48 68.88 -1.47
N LYS A 316 16.28 68.59 -2.48
CA LYS A 316 17.74 68.81 -2.47
C LYS A 316 18.04 70.25 -2.82
N THR A 317 18.82 70.94 -2.00
CA THR A 317 19.69 72.06 -2.33
C THR A 317 21.13 71.68 -2.05
N GLU A 318 21.98 72.03 -3.03
CA GLU A 318 23.43 71.96 -3.19
C GLU A 318 24.02 70.61 -3.58
#